data_e0a834741a7ed5be6424ae18d004a5e6
#
_entry.id   e0a834741a7ed5be6424ae18d004a5e6
#
_cell.length_a   1.000
_cell.length_b   1.000
_cell.length_c   1.000
_cell.angle_alpha   90.00
_cell.angle_beta   90.00
_cell.angle_gamma   90.00
#
_symmetry.space_group_name_H-M   'P 1'
#
loop_
_entity.id
_entity.type
_entity.pdbx_description
1 polymer ?
#
loop_
_entity_poly.entity_id
_entity_poly.type
_entity_poly.pdbx_seq_one_letter_code
_entity_poly.pdbx_strand_id
1 'polypeptide(L)'
;RALTDEALAGMAQRILHRGPDDGGIHHRPERGVAIGNQRLSIIDIAGGHQPMYSADGQIAVVQNGEIFNHVELAAKLRAEGVKLDTASDTEVILRLYEREGIAFVRRLNGMFAIAIDDAREDAMYLIRDRIGVKPLYFSDDGQRFFFGSEIKAFRSLATMGAEDAAIDFEAVHHYLTFNYIPVPWTIWKDVKHVMPGTWIKLPRSGAPQTQRWWSLADQQERDHSF
;
A
#
# COMPACT_ATOMS: atom_id res chain seq x y z
N ARG A 1 22.87 2.96 -0.42
CA ARG A 1 22.84 3.95 -1.52
C ARG A 1 21.40 4.41 -1.67
N ALA A 2 21.19 5.71 -1.89
CA ALA A 2 19.86 6.23 -2.22
C ALA A 2 19.33 5.54 -3.49
N LEU A 3 18.03 5.31 -3.55
CA LEU A 3 17.37 4.78 -4.74
C LEU A 3 17.43 5.85 -5.83
N THR A 4 17.83 5.47 -7.04
CA THR A 4 17.89 6.40 -8.17
C THR A 4 16.55 6.45 -8.90
N ASP A 5 16.27 7.55 -9.61
CA ASP A 5 15.06 7.67 -10.44
C ASP A 5 15.00 6.57 -11.51
N GLU A 6 16.14 6.16 -12.05
CA GLU A 6 16.23 5.06 -13.01
C GLU A 6 15.79 3.71 -12.38
N ALA A 7 16.21 3.43 -11.14
CA ALA A 7 15.79 2.23 -10.43
C ALA A 7 14.29 2.23 -10.14
N LEU A 8 13.73 3.39 -9.76
CA LEU A 8 12.28 3.57 -9.56
C LEU A 8 11.51 3.36 -10.87
N ALA A 9 11.96 3.96 -11.96
CA ALA A 9 11.37 3.76 -13.27
C ALA A 9 11.41 2.28 -13.68
N GLY A 10 12.52 1.59 -13.40
CA GLY A 10 12.68 0.16 -13.65
C GLY A 10 11.70 -0.70 -12.83
N MET A 11 11.43 -0.33 -11.57
CA MET A 11 10.41 -0.99 -10.72
C MET A 11 9.01 -0.78 -11.31
N ALA A 12 8.66 0.45 -11.66
CA ALA A 12 7.37 0.80 -12.24
C ALA A 12 7.14 0.06 -13.57
N GLN A 13 8.14 0.01 -14.44
CA GLN A 13 8.08 -0.70 -15.72
C GLN A 13 7.76 -2.19 -15.55
N ARG A 14 8.24 -2.84 -14.50
CA ARG A 14 7.97 -4.28 -14.26
C ARG A 14 6.51 -4.57 -13.89
N ILE A 15 5.77 -3.59 -13.45
CA ILE A 15 4.35 -3.72 -13.12
C ILE A 15 3.43 -2.95 -14.09
N LEU A 16 3.96 -2.46 -15.22
CA LEU A 16 3.20 -1.71 -16.22
C LEU A 16 1.96 -2.45 -16.73
N HIS A 17 2.03 -3.79 -16.86
CA HIS A 17 0.91 -4.63 -17.28
C HIS A 17 -0.31 -4.55 -16.33
N ARG A 18 -0.14 -4.07 -15.09
CA ARG A 18 -1.21 -3.90 -14.11
C ARG A 18 -1.97 -2.60 -14.25
N GLY A 19 -1.36 -1.62 -14.90
CA GLY A 19 -1.95 -0.28 -15.05
C GLY A 19 -1.23 0.49 -16.14
N PRO A 20 -1.57 0.25 -17.42
CA PRO A 20 -0.87 0.85 -18.54
C PRO A 20 -1.35 2.27 -18.87
N ASP A 21 -2.43 2.75 -18.22
CA ASP A 21 -3.11 3.98 -18.64
C ASP A 21 -2.43 5.23 -18.07
N ASP A 22 -1.87 5.14 -16.87
CA ASP A 22 -1.28 6.27 -16.17
C ASP A 22 -0.23 5.76 -15.16
N GLY A 23 0.68 6.64 -14.75
CA GLY A 23 1.69 6.32 -13.76
C GLY A 23 2.31 7.57 -13.16
N GLY A 24 2.77 7.45 -11.93
CA GLY A 24 3.43 8.53 -11.22
C GLY A 24 4.48 8.05 -10.25
N ILE A 25 5.40 8.95 -9.93
CA ILE A 25 6.48 8.71 -8.97
C ILE A 25 6.50 9.87 -7.97
N HIS A 26 6.51 9.51 -6.69
CA HIS A 26 6.83 10.38 -5.58
C HIS A 26 8.22 10.03 -5.07
N HIS A 27 9.14 10.98 -5.09
CA HIS A 27 10.51 10.76 -4.67
C HIS A 27 10.99 11.90 -3.77
N ARG A 28 11.38 11.56 -2.56
CA ARG A 28 11.98 12.46 -1.56
C ARG A 28 13.32 11.90 -1.10
N PRO A 29 14.41 12.14 -1.85
CA PRO A 29 15.74 11.60 -1.56
C PRO A 29 16.25 12.02 -0.17
N GLU A 30 15.94 13.23 0.26
CA GLU A 30 16.33 13.78 1.56
C GLU A 30 15.67 13.03 2.74
N ARG A 31 14.56 12.36 2.49
CA ARG A 31 13.85 11.49 3.44
C ARG A 31 14.13 10.00 3.20
N GLY A 32 14.79 9.66 2.10
CA GLY A 32 15.02 8.29 1.70
C GLY A 32 13.72 7.56 1.29
N VAL A 33 12.69 8.30 0.81
CA VAL A 33 11.37 7.76 0.45
C VAL A 33 11.15 7.85 -1.05
N ALA A 34 10.64 6.76 -1.62
CA ALA A 34 10.20 6.71 -2.99
C ALA A 34 8.99 5.79 -3.14
N ILE A 35 7.95 6.25 -3.84
CA ILE A 35 6.74 5.50 -4.12
C ILE A 35 6.44 5.63 -5.61
N GLY A 36 6.22 4.51 -6.30
CA GLY A 36 5.77 4.47 -7.68
C GLY A 36 4.38 3.87 -7.79
N ASN A 37 3.59 4.35 -8.74
CA ASN A 37 2.28 3.83 -9.07
C ASN A 37 2.18 3.57 -10.58
N GLN A 38 1.48 2.47 -10.93
CA GLN A 38 1.00 2.19 -12.28
C GLN A 38 -0.51 1.99 -12.18
N ARG A 39 -1.28 2.76 -12.95
CA ARG A 39 -2.72 2.89 -12.79
C ARG A 39 -3.47 2.34 -13.99
N LEU A 40 -4.45 1.47 -13.72
CA LEU A 40 -5.57 1.20 -14.60
C LEU A 40 -6.69 2.18 -14.21
N SER A 41 -7.04 3.10 -15.12
CA SER A 41 -7.96 4.19 -14.84
C SER A 41 -9.40 3.74 -14.90
N ILE A 42 -10.04 3.51 -13.74
CA ILE A 42 -11.42 3.04 -13.61
C ILE A 42 -12.30 4.15 -13.01
N ILE A 43 -11.90 4.71 -11.86
CA ILE A 43 -12.62 5.79 -11.17
C ILE A 43 -11.93 7.11 -11.46
N ASP A 44 -12.71 8.11 -11.89
CA ASP A 44 -12.25 9.46 -12.21
C ASP A 44 -11.00 9.47 -13.10
N ILE A 45 -11.19 9.13 -14.38
CA ILE A 45 -10.09 8.99 -15.35
C ILE A 45 -9.22 10.25 -15.40
N ALA A 46 -9.84 11.44 -15.37
CA ALA A 46 -9.14 12.70 -15.47
C ALA A 46 -8.56 13.22 -14.15
N GLY A 47 -9.27 13.04 -13.03
CA GLY A 47 -8.88 13.59 -11.72
C GLY A 47 -8.16 12.60 -10.80
N GLY A 48 -8.16 11.31 -11.14
CA GLY A 48 -7.63 10.25 -10.27
C GLY A 48 -6.14 9.97 -10.42
N HIS A 49 -5.33 10.88 -10.96
CA HIS A 49 -3.88 10.71 -11.05
C HIS A 49 -3.25 10.45 -9.67
N GLN A 50 -2.28 9.54 -9.63
CA GLN A 50 -1.55 9.19 -8.41
C GLN A 50 -0.03 9.30 -8.64
N PRO A 51 0.74 9.69 -7.60
CA PRO A 51 0.34 9.94 -6.20
C PRO A 51 -0.51 11.21 -6.04
N MET A 52 -1.47 11.18 -5.08
CA MET A 52 -2.21 12.36 -4.65
C MET A 52 -1.54 13.03 -3.46
N TYR A 53 -1.58 14.35 -3.43
CA TYR A 53 -0.88 15.16 -2.44
C TYR A 53 -1.83 15.99 -1.59
N SER A 54 -1.46 16.19 -0.32
CA SER A 54 -2.06 17.25 0.51
C SER A 54 -1.74 18.63 -0.08
N ALA A 55 -2.56 19.64 0.29
CA ALA A 55 -2.39 21.00 -0.25
C ALA A 55 -1.01 21.62 0.05
N ASP A 56 -0.39 21.25 1.16
CA ASP A 56 0.97 21.66 1.55
C ASP A 56 2.06 20.72 1.00
N GLY A 57 1.68 19.68 0.25
CA GLY A 57 2.60 18.69 -0.31
C GLY A 57 3.28 17.79 0.73
N GLN A 58 2.89 17.82 2.01
CA GLN A 58 3.56 17.05 3.05
C GLN A 58 3.12 15.58 3.09
N ILE A 59 1.92 15.28 2.58
CA ILE A 59 1.40 13.92 2.50
C ILE A 59 1.28 13.51 1.04
N ALA A 60 1.73 12.30 0.71
CA ALA A 60 1.53 11.66 -0.59
C ALA A 60 0.84 10.31 -0.40
N VAL A 61 -0.19 10.04 -1.20
CA VAL A 61 -0.98 8.80 -1.14
C VAL A 61 -0.99 8.11 -2.48
N VAL A 62 -0.75 6.80 -2.48
CA VAL A 62 -1.04 5.91 -3.60
C VAL A 62 -1.88 4.74 -3.13
N GLN A 63 -2.75 4.23 -4.01
CA GLN A 63 -3.50 3.01 -3.76
C GLN A 63 -3.54 2.09 -4.97
N ASN A 64 -3.56 0.81 -4.70
CA ASN A 64 -3.98 -0.23 -5.63
C ASN A 64 -5.27 -0.82 -5.09
N GLY A 65 -6.40 -0.49 -5.70
CA GLY A 65 -7.69 -0.99 -5.23
C GLY A 65 -8.85 -0.06 -5.49
N GLU A 66 -9.90 -0.25 -4.70
CA GLU A 66 -11.13 0.52 -4.77
C GLU A 66 -11.79 0.61 -3.39
N ILE A 67 -12.23 1.81 -3.01
CA ILE A 67 -12.98 2.07 -1.79
C ILE A 67 -14.47 2.13 -2.14
N PHE A 68 -15.19 1.05 -1.87
CA PHE A 68 -16.59 0.88 -2.27
C PHE A 68 -17.54 1.94 -1.67
N ASN A 69 -17.25 2.39 -0.47
CA ASN A 69 -18.04 3.42 0.21
C ASN A 69 -17.48 4.84 0.07
N HIS A 70 -16.67 5.10 -0.99
CA HIS A 70 -16.05 6.42 -1.16
C HIS A 70 -17.09 7.53 -1.39
N VAL A 71 -18.21 7.24 -2.06
CA VAL A 71 -19.26 8.24 -2.32
C VAL A 71 -19.89 8.74 -1.01
N GLU A 72 -20.24 7.81 -0.12
CA GLU A 72 -20.81 8.14 1.20
C GLU A 72 -19.81 8.88 2.09
N LEU A 73 -18.53 8.47 2.04
CA LEU A 73 -17.45 9.13 2.77
C LEU A 73 -17.20 10.55 2.23
N ALA A 74 -17.20 10.72 0.91
CA ALA A 74 -17.07 12.02 0.26
C ALA A 74 -18.24 12.96 0.65
N ALA A 75 -19.48 12.45 0.69
CA ALA A 75 -20.64 13.22 1.11
C ALA A 75 -20.51 13.70 2.57
N LYS A 76 -20.03 12.83 3.48
CA LYS A 76 -19.77 13.21 4.88
C LYS A 76 -18.68 14.26 4.99
N LEU A 77 -17.55 14.08 4.29
CA LEU A 77 -16.47 15.07 4.27
C LEU A 77 -16.95 16.45 3.78
N ARG A 78 -17.77 16.50 2.71
CA ARG A 78 -18.35 17.75 2.22
C ARG A 78 -19.31 18.38 3.22
N ALA A 79 -20.15 17.60 3.89
CA ALA A 79 -21.03 18.09 4.95
C ALA A 79 -20.26 18.68 6.14
N GLU A 80 -19.04 18.21 6.38
CA GLU A 80 -18.11 18.72 7.38
C GLU A 80 -17.23 19.88 6.88
N GLY A 81 -17.52 20.41 5.68
CA GLY A 81 -16.81 21.55 5.10
C GLY A 81 -15.49 21.21 4.39
N VAL A 82 -15.20 19.92 4.16
CA VAL A 82 -14.00 19.52 3.42
C VAL A 82 -14.24 19.68 1.93
N LYS A 83 -13.36 20.44 1.26
CA LYS A 83 -13.35 20.54 -0.20
C LYS A 83 -12.74 19.29 -0.80
N LEU A 84 -13.42 18.69 -1.76
CA LEU A 84 -12.91 17.63 -2.63
C LEU A 84 -12.84 18.18 -4.05
N ASP A 85 -11.66 18.09 -4.65
CA ASP A 85 -11.37 18.63 -5.98
C ASP A 85 -11.61 17.60 -7.10
N THR A 86 -11.71 16.32 -6.74
CA THR A 86 -11.91 15.19 -7.65
C THR A 86 -13.09 14.32 -7.24
N ALA A 87 -13.42 13.33 -8.06
CA ALA A 87 -14.36 12.25 -7.71
C ALA A 87 -13.61 10.95 -7.32
N SER A 88 -12.29 11.01 -7.18
CA SER A 88 -11.45 9.85 -6.90
C SER A 88 -11.61 9.39 -5.44
N ASP A 89 -11.68 8.08 -5.27
CA ASP A 89 -11.62 7.44 -3.94
C ASP A 89 -10.26 7.64 -3.25
N THR A 90 -9.17 7.83 -4.03
CA THR A 90 -7.85 8.17 -3.48
C THR A 90 -7.84 9.53 -2.79
N GLU A 91 -8.58 10.53 -3.31
CA GLU A 91 -8.74 11.81 -2.60
C GLU A 91 -9.50 11.65 -1.29
N VAL A 92 -10.52 10.81 -1.27
CA VAL A 92 -11.26 10.51 -0.04
C VAL A 92 -10.33 9.90 1.02
N ILE A 93 -9.44 8.99 0.63
CA ILE A 93 -8.41 8.43 1.52
C ILE A 93 -7.52 9.55 2.07
N LEU A 94 -6.99 10.40 1.21
CA LEU A 94 -6.12 11.50 1.60
C LEU A 94 -6.81 12.44 2.61
N ARG A 95 -8.03 12.90 2.32
CA ARG A 95 -8.75 13.82 3.21
C ARG A 95 -9.14 13.19 4.56
N LEU A 96 -9.48 11.91 4.56
CA LEU A 96 -9.73 11.18 5.80
C LEU A 96 -8.45 11.04 6.63
N TYR A 97 -7.32 10.70 5.98
CA TYR A 97 -6.03 10.59 6.67
C TYR A 97 -5.58 11.94 7.26
N GLU A 98 -5.73 13.04 6.53
CA GLU A 98 -5.41 14.39 7.02
C GLU A 98 -6.16 14.74 8.32
N ARG A 99 -7.36 14.22 8.49
CA ARG A 99 -8.24 14.53 9.64
C ARG A 99 -8.08 13.57 10.81
N GLU A 100 -7.94 12.29 10.53
CA GLU A 100 -8.08 11.21 11.51
C GLU A 100 -6.76 10.45 11.73
N GLY A 101 -5.70 10.81 10.97
CA GLY A 101 -4.48 10.01 10.96
C GLY A 101 -4.77 8.57 10.54
N ILE A 102 -3.96 7.62 10.96
CA ILE A 102 -4.08 6.20 10.57
C ILE A 102 -5.42 5.56 10.98
N ALA A 103 -6.15 6.14 11.94
CA ALA A 103 -7.43 5.60 12.40
C ALA A 103 -8.52 5.61 11.29
N PHE A 104 -8.35 6.44 10.27
CA PHE A 104 -9.25 6.53 9.10
C PHE A 104 -9.51 5.17 8.44
N VAL A 105 -8.55 4.26 8.47
CA VAL A 105 -8.63 2.96 7.81
C VAL A 105 -9.85 2.14 8.25
N ARG A 106 -10.32 2.33 9.48
CA ARG A 106 -11.50 1.64 10.04
C ARG A 106 -12.80 2.07 9.37
N ARG A 107 -12.82 3.24 8.73
CA ARG A 107 -13.98 3.77 7.99
C ARG A 107 -14.10 3.17 6.59
N LEU A 108 -13.01 2.63 6.05
CA LEU A 108 -12.97 2.13 4.69
C LEU A 108 -13.69 0.79 4.56
N ASN A 109 -14.50 0.69 3.53
CA ASN A 109 -15.01 -0.57 3.01
C ASN A 109 -14.53 -0.71 1.57
N GLY A 110 -13.73 -1.73 1.28
CA GLY A 110 -13.11 -1.87 -0.03
C GLY A 110 -12.05 -2.95 -0.09
N MET A 111 -11.43 -3.06 -1.23
CA MET A 111 -10.26 -3.88 -1.51
C MET A 111 -9.08 -2.97 -1.84
N PHE A 112 -8.04 -2.97 -1.03
CA PHE A 112 -6.96 -1.99 -1.19
C PHE A 112 -5.62 -2.44 -0.64
N ALA A 113 -4.57 -1.95 -1.29
CA ALA A 113 -3.23 -1.79 -0.75
C ALA A 113 -2.88 -0.31 -0.88
N ILE A 114 -2.61 0.37 0.23
CA ILE A 114 -2.37 1.81 0.30
C ILE A 114 -0.97 2.05 0.82
N ALA A 115 -0.25 3.01 0.23
CA ALA A 115 0.96 3.58 0.78
C ALA A 115 0.79 5.09 0.99
N ILE A 116 1.21 5.57 2.16
CA ILE A 116 1.15 6.99 2.53
C ILE A 116 2.54 7.41 3.00
N ASP A 117 3.15 8.41 2.35
CA ASP A 117 4.29 9.13 2.92
C ASP A 117 3.78 10.37 3.64
N ASP A 118 4.04 10.46 4.94
CA ASP A 118 3.69 11.61 5.76
C ASP A 118 4.98 12.26 6.31
N ALA A 119 5.32 13.42 5.73
CA ALA A 119 6.47 14.19 6.19
C ALA A 119 6.25 14.87 7.54
N ARG A 120 5.00 15.08 7.95
CA ARG A 120 4.65 15.69 9.25
C ARG A 120 4.93 14.71 10.39
N GLU A 121 4.65 13.42 10.18
CA GLU A 121 4.93 12.35 11.14
C GLU A 121 6.32 11.72 10.96
N ASP A 122 7.07 12.15 9.94
CA ASP A 122 8.35 11.56 9.54
C ASP A 122 8.28 10.03 9.37
N ALA A 123 7.22 9.56 8.74
CA ALA A 123 6.92 8.13 8.59
C ALA A 123 6.23 7.83 7.27
N MET A 124 6.34 6.57 6.84
CA MET A 124 5.53 5.99 5.78
C MET A 124 4.60 4.92 6.37
N TYR A 125 3.40 4.79 5.81
CA TYR A 125 2.46 3.73 6.15
C TYR A 125 2.19 2.83 4.96
N LEU A 126 2.17 1.52 5.20
CA LEU A 126 1.68 0.52 4.27
C LEU A 126 0.45 -0.13 4.89
N ILE A 127 -0.66 -0.15 4.17
CA ILE A 127 -1.95 -0.59 4.71
C ILE A 127 -2.55 -1.62 3.77
N ARG A 128 -3.02 -2.75 4.29
CA ARG A 128 -3.69 -3.79 3.51
C ARG A 128 -5.13 -3.97 3.96
N ASP A 129 -6.02 -4.22 3.00
CA ASP A 129 -7.44 -4.43 3.25
C ASP A 129 -7.74 -5.59 4.21
N ARG A 130 -8.99 -5.67 4.68
CA ARG A 130 -9.44 -6.58 5.74
C ARG A 130 -9.09 -8.03 5.51
N ILE A 131 -9.29 -8.53 4.30
CA ILE A 131 -9.09 -9.96 3.95
C ILE A 131 -7.94 -10.18 2.97
N GLY A 132 -7.19 -9.09 2.60
CA GLY A 132 -6.01 -9.16 1.76
C GLY A 132 -6.32 -9.42 0.29
N VAL A 133 -7.42 -8.87 -0.23
CA VAL A 133 -7.80 -9.00 -1.65
C VAL A 133 -6.72 -8.41 -2.55
N LYS A 134 -6.23 -7.21 -2.22
CA LYS A 134 -5.11 -6.65 -2.97
C LYS A 134 -3.77 -7.15 -2.45
N PRO A 135 -2.86 -7.56 -3.37
CA PRO A 135 -1.54 -8.01 -2.97
C PRO A 135 -0.69 -6.84 -2.47
N LEU A 136 0.06 -7.07 -1.39
CA LEU A 136 1.07 -6.16 -0.88
C LEU A 136 2.18 -6.98 -0.25
N TYR A 137 3.36 -6.92 -0.88
CA TYR A 137 4.57 -7.60 -0.46
C TYR A 137 5.57 -6.60 0.06
N PHE A 138 6.46 -7.06 0.93
CA PHE A 138 7.60 -6.28 1.38
C PHE A 138 8.84 -7.14 1.59
N SER A 139 9.99 -6.49 1.59
CA SER A 139 11.28 -7.03 2.00
C SER A 139 12.00 -5.97 2.84
N ASP A 140 12.61 -6.40 3.94
CA ASP A 140 13.37 -5.57 4.86
C ASP A 140 14.76 -6.20 5.05
N ASP A 141 15.81 -5.49 4.63
CA ASP A 141 17.21 -5.92 4.82
C ASP A 141 17.87 -5.26 6.04
N GLY A 142 17.09 -4.57 6.87
CA GLY A 142 17.55 -3.82 8.05
C GLY A 142 18.14 -2.44 7.73
N GLN A 143 18.38 -2.12 6.46
CA GLN A 143 18.83 -0.82 5.98
C GLN A 143 17.83 -0.18 5.02
N ARG A 144 17.10 -1.00 4.27
CA ARG A 144 16.17 -0.59 3.23
C ARG A 144 14.90 -1.43 3.34
N PHE A 145 13.79 -0.78 3.15
CA PHE A 145 12.49 -1.40 3.12
C PHE A 145 11.89 -1.24 1.71
N PHE A 146 11.63 -2.36 1.07
CA PHE A 146 10.99 -2.41 -0.25
C PHE A 146 9.58 -2.93 -0.14
N PHE A 147 8.69 -2.43 -0.98
CA PHE A 147 7.32 -2.93 -1.06
C PHE A 147 6.77 -2.86 -2.48
N GLY A 148 5.69 -3.58 -2.73
CA GLY A 148 5.00 -3.51 -4.02
C GLY A 148 3.88 -4.53 -4.15
N SER A 149 3.09 -4.37 -5.21
CA SER A 149 2.00 -5.28 -5.53
C SER A 149 2.47 -6.60 -6.14
N GLU A 150 3.71 -6.66 -6.64
CA GLU A 150 4.32 -7.88 -7.18
C GLU A 150 5.79 -7.97 -6.80
N ILE A 151 6.24 -9.18 -6.46
CA ILE A 151 7.61 -9.46 -6.01
C ILE A 151 8.64 -9.06 -7.07
N LYS A 152 8.32 -9.26 -8.36
CA LYS A 152 9.24 -8.94 -9.47
C LYS A 152 9.61 -7.45 -9.54
N ALA A 153 8.83 -6.55 -8.96
CA ALA A 153 9.18 -5.13 -8.88
C ALA A 153 10.46 -4.91 -8.07
N PHE A 154 10.65 -5.63 -6.96
CA PHE A 154 11.85 -5.52 -6.11
C PHE A 154 13.08 -6.07 -6.80
N ARG A 155 12.93 -7.17 -7.54
CA ARG A 155 14.04 -7.88 -8.19
C ARG A 155 14.69 -7.13 -9.35
N SER A 156 14.12 -5.99 -9.74
CA SER A 156 14.76 -5.10 -10.72
C SER A 156 15.94 -4.32 -10.15
N LEU A 157 16.09 -4.28 -8.84
CA LEU A 157 17.17 -3.56 -8.19
C LEU A 157 18.46 -4.39 -8.20
N ALA A 158 19.54 -3.83 -8.72
CA ALA A 158 20.86 -4.48 -8.80
C ALA A 158 21.41 -4.87 -7.41
N THR A 159 20.81 -4.36 -6.33
CA THR A 159 21.20 -4.61 -4.93
C THR A 159 20.45 -5.77 -4.28
N MET A 160 19.37 -6.25 -4.91
CA MET A 160 18.71 -7.51 -4.56
C MET A 160 19.14 -8.55 -5.60
N GLY A 161 20.41 -8.95 -5.54
CA GLY A 161 20.98 -9.95 -6.45
C GLY A 161 20.20 -11.26 -6.39
N ALA A 162 20.14 -11.99 -7.48
CA ALA A 162 19.51 -13.31 -7.51
C ALA A 162 20.14 -14.29 -6.50
N GLU A 163 21.37 -14.00 -6.05
CA GLU A 163 22.10 -14.78 -5.05
C GLU A 163 21.60 -14.58 -3.62
N ASP A 164 21.02 -13.40 -3.31
CA ASP A 164 20.49 -13.08 -1.97
C ASP A 164 19.07 -13.61 -1.76
N ALA A 165 18.37 -13.97 -2.83
CA ALA A 165 17.00 -14.47 -2.74
C ALA A 165 17.00 -15.99 -2.56
N ALA A 166 17.24 -16.46 -1.35
CA ALA A 166 17.12 -17.87 -1.01
C ALA A 166 15.68 -18.34 -1.06
N ILE A 167 15.46 -19.52 -1.65
CA ILE A 167 14.15 -20.18 -1.65
C ILE A 167 13.80 -20.59 -0.21
N ASP A 168 12.56 -20.33 0.17
CA ASP A 168 11.99 -20.82 1.41
C ASP A 168 11.40 -22.22 1.21
N PHE A 169 12.13 -23.23 1.62
CA PHE A 169 11.70 -24.62 1.43
C PHE A 169 10.45 -24.97 2.28
N GLU A 170 10.20 -24.27 3.38
CA GLU A 170 8.95 -24.42 4.13
C GLU A 170 7.76 -23.90 3.32
N ALA A 171 7.93 -22.76 2.64
CA ALA A 171 6.93 -22.26 1.71
C ALA A 171 6.70 -23.19 0.52
N VAL A 172 7.75 -23.85 0.02
CA VAL A 172 7.61 -24.90 -1.02
C VAL A 172 6.81 -26.08 -0.48
N HIS A 173 7.07 -26.53 0.75
CA HIS A 173 6.30 -27.59 1.40
C HIS A 173 4.83 -27.21 1.54
N HIS A 174 4.53 -25.99 1.98
CA HIS A 174 3.16 -25.48 2.05
C HIS A 174 2.48 -25.48 0.68
N TYR A 175 3.19 -25.03 -0.36
CA TYR A 175 2.64 -25.04 -1.71
C TYR A 175 2.28 -26.45 -2.18
N LEU A 176 3.16 -27.42 -1.97
CA LEU A 176 2.92 -28.82 -2.34
C LEU A 176 1.79 -29.47 -1.54
N THR A 177 1.53 -28.98 -0.30
CA THR A 177 0.47 -29.48 0.56
C THR A 177 -0.88 -28.87 0.27
N PHE A 178 -0.93 -27.54 0.07
CA PHE A 178 -2.17 -26.75 0.01
C PHE A 178 -2.47 -26.20 -1.39
N ASN A 179 -1.58 -26.34 -2.37
CA ASN A 179 -1.59 -25.69 -3.69
C ASN A 179 -1.53 -24.16 -3.62
N TYR A 180 -1.13 -23.58 -2.51
CA TYR A 180 -0.82 -22.16 -2.33
C TYR A 180 0.14 -21.98 -1.16
N ILE A 181 0.79 -20.81 -1.10
CA ILE A 181 1.66 -20.46 0.02
C ILE A 181 0.85 -19.55 0.97
N PRO A 182 0.58 -20.00 2.22
CA PRO A 182 -0.15 -19.19 3.19
C PRO A 182 0.59 -17.89 3.53
N VAL A 183 -0.17 -16.80 3.78
CA VAL A 183 0.42 -15.56 4.31
C VAL A 183 0.99 -15.81 5.71
N PRO A 184 2.11 -15.18 6.10
CA PRO A 184 2.82 -14.13 5.38
C PRO A 184 3.91 -14.62 4.43
N TRP A 185 4.08 -15.92 4.24
CA TRP A 185 5.18 -16.47 3.46
C TRP A 185 5.06 -16.19 1.96
N THR A 186 6.20 -16.20 1.29
CA THR A 186 6.35 -16.28 -0.17
C THR A 186 7.38 -17.35 -0.49
N ILE A 187 7.60 -17.64 -1.76
CA ILE A 187 8.66 -18.56 -2.19
C ILE A 187 10.06 -18.05 -1.77
N TRP A 188 10.21 -16.80 -1.40
CA TRP A 188 11.46 -16.16 -1.03
C TRP A 188 11.52 -15.89 0.47
N LYS A 189 12.64 -16.25 1.13
CA LYS A 189 12.83 -16.09 2.58
C LYS A 189 12.73 -14.64 3.03
N ASP A 190 13.26 -13.73 2.23
CA ASP A 190 13.38 -12.31 2.49
C ASP A 190 12.16 -11.49 2.07
N VAL A 191 11.18 -12.09 1.40
CA VAL A 191 9.95 -11.41 0.97
C VAL A 191 8.75 -11.96 1.71
N LYS A 192 7.96 -11.08 2.30
CA LYS A 192 6.74 -11.41 3.03
C LYS A 192 5.54 -10.65 2.48
N HIS A 193 4.35 -11.18 2.72
CA HIS A 193 3.12 -10.41 2.59
C HIS A 193 2.93 -9.48 3.78
N VAL A 194 2.41 -8.28 3.54
CA VAL A 194 1.73 -7.54 4.60
C VAL A 194 0.47 -8.32 4.97
N MET A 195 0.26 -8.57 6.25
CA MET A 195 -0.89 -9.36 6.72
C MET A 195 -2.22 -8.65 6.41
N PRO A 196 -3.29 -9.38 6.06
CA PRO A 196 -4.63 -8.81 5.93
C PRO A 196 -5.05 -8.06 7.20
N GLY A 197 -5.79 -6.96 7.03
CA GLY A 197 -6.28 -6.16 8.14
C GLY A 197 -5.18 -5.54 9.01
N THR A 198 -3.99 -5.31 8.43
CA THR A 198 -2.87 -4.68 9.16
C THR A 198 -2.34 -3.44 8.43
N TRP A 199 -1.64 -2.63 9.18
CA TRP A 199 -0.76 -1.61 8.63
C TRP A 199 0.64 -1.73 9.23
N ILE A 200 1.63 -1.27 8.47
CA ILE A 200 3.03 -1.15 8.89
C ILE A 200 3.39 0.33 8.86
N LYS A 201 3.83 0.89 9.99
CA LYS A 201 4.45 2.21 10.08
C LYS A 201 5.96 2.03 9.94
N LEU A 202 6.54 2.76 9.02
CA LEU A 202 7.97 2.84 8.75
C LEU A 202 8.45 4.23 9.19
N PRO A 203 8.86 4.40 10.45
CA PRO A 203 9.44 5.66 10.89
C PRO A 203 10.80 5.86 10.23
N ARG A 204 11.21 7.10 10.01
CA ARG A 204 12.52 7.41 9.45
C ARG A 204 13.67 6.90 10.34
N SER A 205 13.45 6.86 11.64
CA SER A 205 14.38 6.30 12.62
C SER A 205 13.67 5.28 13.50
N GLY A 206 14.29 4.13 13.70
CA GLY A 206 13.71 3.03 14.48
C GLY A 206 13.19 1.88 13.63
N ALA A 207 12.69 0.87 14.28
CA ALA A 207 12.20 -0.34 13.63
C ALA A 207 10.77 -0.16 13.05
N PRO A 208 10.41 -0.89 11.98
CA PRO A 208 9.05 -0.97 11.50
C PRO A 208 8.08 -1.41 12.61
N GLN A 209 6.90 -0.80 12.64
CA GLN A 209 5.85 -1.09 13.61
C GLN A 209 4.64 -1.65 12.87
N THR A 210 4.19 -2.84 13.24
CA THR A 210 3.01 -3.47 12.64
C THR A 210 1.85 -3.47 13.63
N GLN A 211 0.66 -3.07 13.16
CA GLN A 211 -0.55 -3.14 13.95
C GLN A 211 -1.71 -3.71 13.14
N ARG A 212 -2.44 -4.64 13.75
CA ARG A 212 -3.71 -5.13 13.22
C ARG A 212 -4.82 -4.13 13.55
N TRP A 213 -5.50 -3.66 12.51
CA TRP A 213 -6.61 -2.72 12.65
C TRP A 213 -7.98 -3.39 12.48
N TRP A 214 -7.99 -4.61 11.91
CA TRP A 214 -9.20 -5.41 11.73
C TRP A 214 -8.89 -6.90 11.85
N SER A 215 -9.85 -7.66 12.39
CA SER A 215 -9.83 -9.14 12.42
C SER A 215 -11.26 -9.65 12.35
N LEU A 216 -11.47 -10.75 11.64
CA LEU A 216 -12.76 -11.43 11.60
C LEU A 216 -13.16 -11.93 13.00
N ALA A 217 -12.20 -12.39 13.79
CA ALA A 217 -12.45 -12.87 15.16
C ALA A 217 -12.97 -11.78 16.12
N ASP A 218 -12.74 -10.50 15.80
CA ASP A 218 -13.20 -9.36 16.60
C ASP A 218 -14.63 -8.91 16.21
N GLN A 219 -15.23 -9.54 15.19
CA GLN A 219 -16.59 -9.20 14.74
C GLN A 219 -17.60 -10.01 15.54
N GLN A 220 -18.51 -9.31 16.22
CA GLN A 220 -19.64 -9.96 16.90
C GLN A 220 -20.62 -10.47 15.84
N GLU A 221 -21.14 -11.69 16.03
CA GLU A 221 -22.29 -12.16 15.29
C GLU A 221 -23.46 -11.20 15.55
N ARG A 222 -23.97 -10.57 14.52
CA ARG A 222 -25.23 -9.85 14.62
C ARG A 222 -26.31 -10.90 14.60
N ASP A 223 -27.06 -10.99 15.71
CA ASP A 223 -28.25 -11.81 15.80
C ASP A 223 -29.27 -11.28 14.76
N HIS A 224 -29.30 -11.93 13.62
CA HIS A 224 -30.34 -11.68 12.62
C HIS A 224 -31.54 -12.54 13.01
N SER A 225 -32.37 -12.08 13.95
CA SER A 225 -33.71 -12.60 14.11
C SER A 225 -34.49 -12.28 12.82
N PHE A 226 -34.80 -13.32 12.06
CA PHE A 226 -35.72 -13.26 10.92
C PHE A 226 -37.15 -13.04 11.41
#